data_2d23d2b436f27fca40ad92657a9b2005
#
_entry.id   2d23d2b436f27fca40ad92657a9b2005
#
_cell.length_a   1.000
_cell.length_b   1.000
_cell.length_c   1.000
_cell.angle_alpha   90.00
_cell.angle_beta   90.00
_cell.angle_gamma   90.00
#
_symmetry.space_group_name_H-M   'P 1'
#
loop_
_entity.id
_entity.type
_entity.pdbx_description
1 polymer ?
#
loop_
_entity_poly.entity_id
_entity_poly.type
_entity_poly.pdbx_seq_one_letter_code
_entity_poly.pdbx_strand_id
1 'polypeptide(L)'
;MTLIAELAPYQPALVALALLSLAVLIQALLTAPLAFVSAEQVPGSPLQGDHTLRSFRVVRTHANSVESLPPFGFALLLAVVAGANVSLVNWLAGIHVVFRLLFWVVYYTGIGQVAGGPRTLSFVGGLVSNVVLAGVAVTALLGF
;
A
#
# COMPACT_ATOMS: atom_id res chain seq x y z
N MET A 1 32.52 2.51 -6.16
CA MET A 1 31.51 2.07 -5.19
C MET A 1 30.58 1.09 -5.91
N THR A 2 30.18 0.01 -5.26
CA THR A 2 29.20 -0.91 -5.84
C THR A 2 27.79 -0.35 -5.65
N LEU A 3 26.90 -0.59 -6.59
CA LEU A 3 25.46 -0.20 -6.50
C LEU A 3 24.83 -0.61 -5.15
N ILE A 4 25.21 -1.77 -4.63
CA ILE A 4 24.73 -2.27 -3.32
C ILE A 4 25.10 -1.31 -2.19
N ALA A 5 26.31 -0.75 -2.20
CA ALA A 5 26.76 0.19 -1.16
C ALA A 5 25.97 1.52 -1.22
N GLU A 6 25.58 1.97 -2.40
CA GLU A 6 24.77 3.18 -2.59
C GLU A 6 23.31 2.99 -2.15
N LEU A 7 22.77 1.78 -2.32
CA LEU A 7 21.42 1.44 -1.91
C LEU A 7 21.27 1.09 -0.43
N ALA A 8 22.37 0.70 0.24
CA ALA A 8 22.35 0.27 1.64
C ALA A 8 21.67 1.28 2.60
N PRO A 9 21.84 2.60 2.48
CA PRO A 9 21.13 3.55 3.35
C PRO A 9 19.60 3.54 3.21
N TYR A 10 19.09 3.14 2.05
CA TYR A 10 17.64 3.02 1.78
C TYR A 10 17.06 1.65 2.12
N GLN A 11 17.84 0.75 2.73
CA GLN A 11 17.40 -0.60 3.05
C GLN A 11 16.04 -0.66 3.78
N PRO A 12 15.73 0.17 4.79
CA PRO A 12 14.42 0.14 5.45
C PRO A 12 13.26 0.39 4.48
N ALA A 13 13.39 1.36 3.59
CA ALA A 13 12.36 1.69 2.59
C ALA A 13 12.20 0.57 1.54
N LEU A 14 13.31 -0.01 1.07
CA LEU A 14 13.29 -1.12 0.11
C LEU A 14 12.69 -2.39 0.72
N VAL A 15 12.98 -2.68 1.99
CA VAL A 15 12.35 -3.79 2.74
C VAL A 15 10.87 -3.53 2.91
N ALA A 16 10.44 -2.29 3.22
CA ALA A 16 9.04 -1.92 3.31
C ALA A 16 8.29 -2.21 1.99
N LEU A 17 8.87 -1.83 0.85
CA LEU A 17 8.30 -2.14 -0.47
C LEU A 17 8.20 -3.64 -0.72
N ALA A 18 9.25 -4.40 -0.42
CA ALA A 18 9.26 -5.85 -0.60
C ALA A 18 8.21 -6.54 0.26
N LEU A 19 8.07 -6.14 1.54
CA LEU A 19 7.06 -6.69 2.45
C LEU A 19 5.62 -6.35 2.01
N LEU A 20 5.37 -5.12 1.55
CA LEU A 20 4.07 -4.74 1.01
C LEU A 20 3.74 -5.52 -0.26
N SER A 21 4.72 -5.71 -1.15
CA SER A 21 4.53 -6.52 -2.37
C SER A 21 4.19 -7.97 -2.02
N LEU A 22 4.92 -8.58 -1.08
CA LEU A 22 4.62 -9.92 -0.60
C LEU A 22 3.23 -10.01 0.04
N ALA A 23 2.86 -9.01 0.85
CA ALA A 23 1.55 -8.97 1.49
C ALA A 23 0.40 -8.89 0.46
N VAL A 24 0.56 -8.13 -0.63
CA VAL A 24 -0.43 -8.07 -1.72
C VAL A 24 -0.58 -9.43 -2.40
N LEU A 25 0.51 -10.17 -2.62
CA LEU A 25 0.45 -11.53 -3.16
C LEU A 25 -0.25 -12.49 -2.20
N ILE A 26 0.01 -12.40 -0.90
CA ILE A 26 -0.70 -13.19 0.12
C ILE A 26 -2.19 -12.82 0.11
N GLN A 27 -2.54 -11.55 0.01
CA GLN A 27 -3.95 -11.12 -0.10
C GLN A 27 -4.63 -11.68 -1.34
N ALA A 28 -3.93 -11.74 -2.48
CA ALA A 28 -4.44 -12.39 -3.69
C ALA A 28 -4.80 -13.86 -3.44
N LEU A 29 -3.91 -14.59 -2.76
CA LEU A 29 -4.16 -15.98 -2.37
C LEU A 29 -5.35 -16.13 -1.41
N LEU A 30 -5.56 -15.17 -0.51
CA LEU A 30 -6.71 -15.17 0.40
C LEU A 30 -8.05 -14.86 -0.31
N THR A 31 -8.02 -14.14 -1.44
CA THR A 31 -9.23 -13.85 -2.23
C THR A 31 -9.60 -14.99 -3.16
N ALA A 32 -8.65 -15.80 -3.62
CA ALA A 32 -8.89 -16.89 -4.58
C ALA A 32 -9.98 -17.89 -4.13
N PRO A 33 -10.01 -18.37 -2.87
CA PRO A 33 -11.06 -19.30 -2.42
C PRO A 33 -12.47 -18.69 -2.46
N LEU A 34 -12.60 -17.38 -2.29
CA LEU A 34 -13.91 -16.71 -2.28
C LEU A 34 -14.60 -16.81 -3.64
N ALA A 35 -13.84 -16.93 -4.72
CA ALA A 35 -14.37 -17.13 -6.06
C ALA A 35 -15.05 -18.50 -6.23
N PHE A 36 -14.62 -19.50 -5.45
CA PHE A 36 -15.10 -20.88 -5.56
C PHE A 36 -16.10 -21.25 -4.47
N VAL A 37 -16.02 -20.62 -3.30
CA VAL A 37 -16.81 -20.99 -2.11
C VAL A 37 -18.03 -20.09 -1.94
N SER A 38 -17.97 -18.83 -2.33
CA SER A 38 -19.11 -17.93 -2.28
C SER A 38 -19.44 -17.41 -3.68
N ALA A 39 -20.68 -17.64 -4.14
CA ALA A 39 -21.18 -17.03 -5.38
C ALA A 39 -21.29 -15.48 -5.30
N GLU A 40 -20.89 -14.90 -4.17
CA GLU A 40 -20.98 -13.46 -3.90
C GLU A 40 -19.90 -12.65 -4.65
N GLN A 41 -18.73 -13.25 -4.92
CA GLN A 41 -17.61 -12.53 -5.54
C GLN A 41 -17.07 -13.31 -6.75
N VAL A 42 -17.56 -12.96 -7.93
CA VAL A 42 -17.13 -13.59 -9.18
C VAL A 42 -15.88 -12.88 -9.73
N PRO A 43 -14.79 -13.61 -10.04
CA PRO A 43 -13.59 -13.01 -10.62
C PRO A 43 -13.89 -12.24 -11.90
N GLY A 44 -13.30 -11.05 -12.03
CA GLY A 44 -13.49 -10.18 -13.20
C GLY A 44 -14.80 -9.40 -13.22
N SER A 45 -15.70 -9.64 -12.26
CA SER A 45 -16.95 -8.88 -12.09
C SER A 45 -16.76 -7.74 -11.08
N PRO A 46 -17.61 -6.69 -11.14
CA PRO A 46 -17.67 -5.67 -10.09
C PRO A 46 -17.92 -6.31 -8.72
N LEU A 47 -17.33 -5.72 -7.68
CA LEU A 47 -17.55 -6.16 -6.30
C LEU A 47 -19.04 -6.15 -5.95
N GLN A 48 -19.53 -7.28 -5.43
CA GLN A 48 -20.91 -7.44 -5.00
C GLN A 48 -21.06 -7.18 -3.50
N GLY A 49 -22.21 -6.57 -3.12
CA GLY A 49 -22.52 -6.29 -1.73
C GLY A 49 -21.86 -5.03 -1.19
N ASP A 50 -21.72 -4.99 0.13
CA ASP A 50 -21.19 -3.84 0.86
C ASP A 50 -20.25 -4.26 2.02
N HIS A 51 -19.87 -3.31 2.86
CA HIS A 51 -18.95 -3.52 3.97
C HIS A 51 -19.48 -4.41 5.10
N THR A 52 -20.74 -4.79 5.11
CA THR A 52 -21.29 -5.75 6.09
C THR A 52 -20.81 -7.17 5.76
N LEU A 53 -20.62 -7.48 4.48
CA LEU A 53 -20.15 -8.76 4.01
C LEU A 53 -18.63 -8.93 4.21
N ARG A 54 -18.23 -10.04 4.83
CA ARG A 54 -16.81 -10.36 5.03
C ARG A 54 -16.08 -10.58 3.69
N SER A 55 -16.71 -11.28 2.74
CA SER A 55 -16.17 -11.51 1.40
C SER A 55 -15.87 -10.18 0.70
N PHE A 56 -16.80 -9.22 0.73
CA PHE A 56 -16.59 -7.89 0.20
C PHE A 56 -15.37 -7.21 0.84
N ARG A 57 -15.25 -7.24 2.18
CA ARG A 57 -14.13 -6.59 2.88
C ARG A 57 -12.78 -7.19 2.49
N VAL A 58 -12.69 -8.52 2.37
CA VAL A 58 -11.46 -9.21 1.98
C VAL A 58 -11.06 -8.83 0.55
N VAL A 59 -11.96 -8.92 -0.42
CA VAL A 59 -11.67 -8.59 -1.82
C VAL A 59 -11.39 -7.10 -1.98
N ARG A 60 -12.13 -6.22 -1.30
CA ARG A 60 -11.90 -4.76 -1.35
C ARG A 60 -10.56 -4.36 -0.73
N THR A 61 -10.12 -5.05 0.33
CA THR A 61 -8.80 -4.81 0.93
C THR A 61 -7.69 -5.16 -0.07
N HIS A 62 -7.79 -6.30 -0.75
CA HIS A 62 -6.85 -6.68 -1.79
C HIS A 62 -6.84 -5.68 -2.94
N ALA A 63 -8.02 -5.34 -3.50
CA ALA A 63 -8.15 -4.37 -4.59
C ALA A 63 -7.48 -3.04 -4.24
N ASN A 64 -7.76 -2.50 -3.04
CA ASN A 64 -7.14 -1.25 -2.59
C ASN A 64 -5.62 -1.38 -2.39
N SER A 65 -5.13 -2.55 -2.00
CA SER A 65 -3.68 -2.80 -1.89
C SER A 65 -3.02 -2.83 -3.27
N VAL A 66 -3.66 -3.46 -4.27
CA VAL A 66 -3.20 -3.45 -5.67
C VAL A 66 -3.21 -2.03 -6.24
N GLU A 67 -4.23 -1.23 -5.96
CA GLU A 67 -4.34 0.17 -6.41
C GLU A 67 -3.23 1.05 -5.80
N SER A 68 -2.84 0.82 -4.55
CA SER A 68 -1.91 1.68 -3.81
C SER A 68 -0.43 1.29 -3.99
N LEU A 69 -0.13 0.03 -4.28
CA LEU A 69 1.24 -0.47 -4.36
C LEU A 69 2.04 0.14 -5.53
N PRO A 70 1.52 0.22 -6.77
CA PRO A 70 2.28 0.77 -7.88
C PRO A 70 2.70 2.24 -7.66
N PRO A 71 1.80 3.18 -7.30
CA PRO A 71 2.22 4.56 -7.09
C PRO A 71 3.23 4.70 -5.93
N PHE A 72 3.09 3.92 -4.85
CA PHE A 72 4.07 3.89 -3.77
C PHE A 72 5.41 3.32 -4.23
N GLY A 73 5.40 2.18 -4.91
CA GLY A 73 6.61 1.51 -5.36
C GLY A 73 7.40 2.35 -6.36
N PHE A 74 6.73 2.93 -7.35
CA PHE A 74 7.41 3.80 -8.32
C PHE A 74 7.93 5.09 -7.68
N ALA A 75 7.17 5.75 -6.81
CA ALA A 75 7.63 6.94 -6.10
C ALA A 75 8.88 6.64 -5.25
N LEU A 76 8.87 5.51 -4.51
CA LEU A 76 9.99 5.08 -3.70
C LEU A 76 11.23 4.78 -4.55
N LEU A 77 11.09 3.96 -5.59
CA LEU A 77 12.22 3.59 -6.45
C LEU A 77 12.81 4.81 -7.16
N LEU A 78 11.97 5.73 -7.65
CA LEU A 78 12.43 6.95 -8.29
C LEU A 78 13.14 7.88 -7.29
N ALA A 79 12.65 8.02 -6.06
CA ALA A 79 13.31 8.79 -5.01
C ALA A 79 14.70 8.20 -4.68
N VAL A 80 14.79 6.87 -4.58
CA VAL A 80 16.06 6.16 -4.33
C VAL A 80 17.04 6.38 -5.48
N VAL A 81 16.61 6.18 -6.73
CA VAL A 81 17.46 6.33 -7.93
C VAL A 81 17.92 7.78 -8.10
N ALA A 82 17.06 8.75 -7.76
CA ALA A 82 17.41 10.18 -7.79
C ALA A 82 18.31 10.62 -6.62
N GLY A 83 18.66 9.73 -5.69
CA GLY A 83 19.50 10.08 -4.53
C GLY A 83 18.80 11.02 -3.53
N ALA A 84 17.47 10.96 -3.42
CA ALA A 84 16.70 11.78 -2.49
C ALA A 84 17.15 11.55 -1.04
N ASN A 85 16.84 12.49 -0.14
CA ASN A 85 17.25 12.40 1.26
C ASN A 85 16.83 11.06 1.89
N VAL A 86 17.83 10.27 2.29
CA VAL A 86 17.69 8.90 2.81
C VAL A 86 16.73 8.82 4.00
N SER A 87 16.90 9.73 4.97
CA SER A 87 16.09 9.73 6.18
C SER A 87 14.61 9.99 5.84
N LEU A 88 14.37 10.97 4.98
CA LEU A 88 13.01 11.34 4.56
C LEU A 88 12.32 10.18 3.81
N VAL A 89 13.02 9.53 2.88
CA VAL A 89 12.48 8.38 2.13
C VAL A 89 12.15 7.22 3.07
N ASN A 90 13.06 6.88 3.99
CA ASN A 90 12.84 5.81 4.95
C ASN A 90 11.66 6.10 5.89
N TRP A 91 11.52 7.33 6.39
CA TRP A 91 10.39 7.73 7.23
C TRP A 91 9.06 7.69 6.48
N LEU A 92 9.01 8.22 5.26
CA LEU A 92 7.78 8.20 4.45
C LEU A 92 7.35 6.77 4.11
N ALA A 93 8.31 5.89 3.78
CA ALA A 93 8.03 4.48 3.56
C ALA A 93 7.47 3.81 4.83
N GLY A 94 8.08 4.04 6.00
CA GLY A 94 7.62 3.52 7.27
C GLY A 94 6.20 3.99 7.63
N ILE A 95 5.93 5.30 7.48
CA ILE A 95 4.61 5.89 7.69
C ILE A 95 3.58 5.25 6.75
N HIS A 96 3.92 5.09 5.48
CA HIS A 96 3.03 4.43 4.51
C HIS A 96 2.69 3.00 4.96
N VAL A 97 3.67 2.20 5.35
CA VAL A 97 3.45 0.83 5.87
C VAL A 97 2.51 0.83 7.06
N VAL A 98 2.73 1.71 8.05
CA VAL A 98 1.87 1.80 9.25
C VAL A 98 0.41 2.06 8.85
N PHE A 99 0.16 3.04 7.98
CA PHE A 99 -1.20 3.35 7.54
C PHE A 99 -1.82 2.22 6.70
N ARG A 100 -1.03 1.49 5.91
CA ARG A 100 -1.51 0.30 5.18
C ARG A 100 -1.91 -0.82 6.13
N LEU A 101 -1.10 -1.11 7.15
CA LEU A 101 -1.43 -2.11 8.17
C LEU A 101 -2.70 -1.72 8.96
N LEU A 102 -2.82 -0.46 9.37
CA LEU A 102 -4.03 0.05 10.03
C LEU A 102 -5.26 -0.09 9.13
N PHE A 103 -5.14 0.26 7.86
CA PHE A 103 -6.23 0.08 6.89
C PHE A 103 -6.66 -1.38 6.79
N TRP A 104 -5.72 -2.32 6.69
CA TRP A 104 -6.03 -3.75 6.61
C TRP A 104 -6.75 -4.24 7.87
N VAL A 105 -6.24 -3.90 9.05
CA VAL A 105 -6.89 -4.27 10.32
C VAL A 105 -8.33 -3.76 10.36
N VAL A 106 -8.54 -2.48 10.07
CA VAL A 106 -9.87 -1.85 10.11
C VAL A 106 -10.83 -2.51 9.11
N TYR A 107 -10.36 -2.79 7.89
CA TYR A 107 -11.20 -3.43 6.87
C TYR A 107 -11.50 -4.89 7.20
N TYR A 108 -10.51 -5.70 7.56
CA TYR A 108 -10.74 -7.11 7.87
C TYR A 108 -11.65 -7.30 9.08
N THR A 109 -11.51 -6.48 10.10
CA THR A 109 -12.36 -6.53 11.30
C THR A 109 -13.76 -5.94 11.07
N GLY A 110 -13.91 -5.07 10.09
CA GLY A 110 -15.17 -4.37 9.83
C GLY A 110 -15.47 -3.24 10.82
N ILE A 111 -14.47 -2.80 11.59
CA ILE A 111 -14.63 -1.72 12.58
C ILE A 111 -14.81 -0.37 11.89
N GLY A 112 -15.75 0.42 12.42
CA GLY A 112 -15.98 1.79 12.01
C GLY A 112 -17.04 1.95 10.92
N GLN A 113 -17.40 3.21 10.66
CA GLN A 113 -18.39 3.58 9.64
C GLN A 113 -17.81 3.45 8.23
N VAL A 114 -18.69 3.34 7.23
CA VAL A 114 -18.32 3.25 5.81
C VAL A 114 -17.57 4.51 5.34
N ALA A 115 -18.01 5.68 5.76
CA ALA A 115 -17.39 6.97 5.50
C ALA A 115 -17.04 7.68 6.80
N GLY A 116 -15.88 8.31 6.85
CA GLY A 116 -15.35 8.91 8.08
C GLY A 116 -14.69 7.88 9.02
N GLY A 117 -14.15 8.32 10.13
CA GLY A 117 -13.55 7.48 11.16
C GLY A 117 -12.27 6.73 10.74
N PRO A 118 -12.00 5.57 11.37
CA PRO A 118 -10.71 4.87 11.24
C PRO A 118 -10.37 4.44 9.80
N ARG A 119 -11.37 4.08 9.00
CA ARG A 119 -11.18 3.69 7.59
C ARG A 119 -10.63 4.83 6.76
N THR A 120 -11.30 5.99 6.86
CA THR A 120 -10.90 7.18 6.11
C THR A 120 -9.53 7.67 6.58
N LEU A 121 -9.29 7.72 7.90
CA LEU A 121 -8.00 8.16 8.44
C LEU A 121 -6.84 7.28 7.98
N SER A 122 -6.99 5.95 8.03
CA SER A 122 -5.94 5.04 7.59
C SER A 122 -5.69 5.11 6.08
N PHE A 123 -6.74 5.26 5.28
CA PHE A 123 -6.62 5.45 3.84
C PHE A 123 -5.92 6.78 3.49
N VAL A 124 -6.42 7.89 4.06
CA VAL A 124 -5.89 9.24 3.78
C VAL A 124 -4.45 9.37 4.27
N GLY A 125 -4.11 8.83 5.45
CA GLY A 125 -2.73 8.84 5.94
C GLY A 125 -1.75 8.12 5.01
N GLY A 126 -2.15 6.94 4.49
CA GLY A 126 -1.38 6.25 3.48
C GLY A 126 -1.27 7.01 2.16
N LEU A 127 -2.36 7.64 1.71
CA LEU A 127 -2.37 8.45 0.49
C LEU A 127 -1.44 9.68 0.63
N VAL A 128 -1.55 10.42 1.73
CA VAL A 128 -0.73 11.62 1.98
C VAL A 128 0.75 11.26 2.02
N SER A 129 1.14 10.21 2.74
CA SER A 129 2.54 9.78 2.78
C SER A 129 3.08 9.44 1.38
N ASN A 130 2.26 8.82 0.54
CA ASN A 130 2.62 8.49 -0.83
C ASN A 130 2.72 9.73 -1.73
N VAL A 131 1.79 10.68 -1.63
CA VAL A 131 1.85 11.96 -2.37
C VAL A 131 3.11 12.74 -2.01
N VAL A 132 3.46 12.81 -0.72
CA VAL A 132 4.69 13.47 -0.29
C VAL A 132 5.92 12.75 -0.84
N LEU A 133 5.95 11.41 -0.80
CA LEU A 133 7.05 10.62 -1.36
C LEU A 133 7.20 10.84 -2.87
N ALA A 134 6.10 10.89 -3.60
CA ALA A 134 6.11 11.20 -5.03
C ALA A 134 6.64 12.62 -5.30
N GLY A 135 6.26 13.60 -4.48
CA GLY A 135 6.82 14.96 -4.53
C GLY A 135 8.33 14.98 -4.29
N VAL A 136 8.81 14.22 -3.29
CA VAL A 136 10.25 14.06 -3.01
C VAL A 136 10.99 13.44 -4.22
N ALA A 137 10.40 12.45 -4.85
CA ALA A 137 10.97 11.85 -6.05
C ALA A 137 11.08 12.85 -7.20
N VAL A 138 10.00 13.61 -7.46
CA VAL A 138 9.97 14.62 -8.52
C VAL A 138 11.00 15.73 -8.27
N THR A 139 11.06 16.29 -7.05
CA THR A 139 12.04 17.34 -6.72
C THR A 139 13.46 16.84 -6.84
N ALA A 140 13.77 15.64 -6.36
CA ALA A 140 15.09 15.07 -6.49
C ALA A 140 15.49 14.82 -7.96
N LEU A 141 14.57 14.37 -8.81
CA LEU A 141 14.80 14.17 -10.24
C LEU A 141 15.02 15.50 -10.99
N LEU A 142 14.38 16.57 -10.53
CA LEU A 142 14.57 17.93 -11.11
C LEU A 142 15.81 18.66 -10.57
N GLY A 143 16.52 18.08 -9.61
CA GLY A 143 17.75 18.66 -9.03
C GLY A 143 17.51 19.79 -8.02
N PHE A 144 16.34 19.80 -7.37
CA PHE A 144 16.01 20.77 -6.31
C PHE A 144 16.28 20.19 -4.92
#